data_b6d1bfc9d16cfd0189b57cbe0a1a7c73
#
_entry.id   b6d1bfc9d16cfd0189b57cbe0a1a7c73
#
_cell.length_a   1.000
_cell.length_b   1.000
_cell.length_c   1.000
_cell.angle_alpha   90.00
_cell.angle_beta   90.00
_cell.angle_gamma   90.00
#
_symmetry.space_group_name_H-M   'P 1'
#
loop_
_entity.id
_entity.type
_entity.pdbx_description
1 polymer ?
#
loop_
_entity_poly.entity_id
_entity_poly.type
_entity_poly.pdbx_seq_one_letter_code
_entity_poly.pdbx_strand_id
1 'polypeptide(L)'
;MSNDPNRRVFLAGAAAVAAAAVPLVSTSRAQTTTVSEEDLAYRSATELSTLLAQKKASSIELLEQSIKRIETFDPRINVVVVRDFDRAHDAAKAADKALGRGERQPLLGIPMTVKEQYNVAGLPTTWGLSAFKDWRPTEDSVAVARLKAAGAVILGKTNVPAALGEWQSFNDIYGTTNNPWDLTRTSGGSTGGAAALAAGYVSLEMGSDLGGSIRVPAHFCGVCGHKPSRSLVPWGGAQFP
;
A
#
# COMPACT_ATOMS: atom_id res chain seq x y z
N MET A 1 -48.53 10.16 -53.85
CA MET A 1 -49.44 10.08 -52.68
C MET A 1 -49.65 8.60 -52.41
N SER A 2 -48.87 8.03 -51.50
CA SER A 2 -48.92 6.61 -51.11
C SER A 2 -49.75 6.49 -49.84
N ASN A 3 -50.89 5.81 -49.97
CA ASN A 3 -51.79 5.46 -48.86
C ASN A 3 -51.21 4.18 -48.20
N ASP A 4 -50.58 4.29 -47.06
CA ASP A 4 -50.16 3.16 -46.24
C ASP A 4 -51.23 2.85 -45.19
N PRO A 5 -51.91 1.71 -45.26
CA PRO A 5 -53.01 1.35 -44.33
C PRO A 5 -52.50 0.93 -42.92
N ASN A 6 -51.24 0.76 -42.72
CA ASN A 6 -50.66 0.25 -41.43
C ASN A 6 -50.52 1.33 -40.36
N ARG A 7 -50.73 2.63 -40.67
CA ARG A 7 -50.60 3.73 -39.70
C ARG A 7 -51.83 3.94 -38.82
N ARG A 8 -52.99 3.31 -39.15
CA ARG A 8 -54.28 3.51 -38.41
C ARG A 8 -54.56 2.44 -37.36
N VAL A 9 -53.79 1.38 -37.29
CA VAL A 9 -53.96 0.29 -36.32
C VAL A 9 -53.24 0.57 -34.97
N PHE A 10 -52.29 1.52 -34.96
CA PHE A 10 -51.46 1.81 -33.78
C PHE A 10 -52.12 2.80 -32.77
N LEU A 11 -53.21 3.41 -33.09
CA LEU A 11 -53.86 4.44 -32.27
C LEU A 11 -55.14 4.00 -31.60
N ALA A 12 -55.59 2.75 -31.74
CA ALA A 12 -56.80 2.24 -31.15
C ALA A 12 -56.61 1.25 -29.99
N GLY A 13 -55.37 1.03 -29.54
CA GLY A 13 -55.02 0.06 -28.50
C GLY A 13 -54.67 0.67 -27.11
N ALA A 14 -54.85 1.97 -26.91
CA ALA A 14 -54.36 2.68 -25.72
C ALA A 14 -55.44 3.16 -24.73
N ALA A 15 -56.51 2.40 -24.57
CA ALA A 15 -57.57 2.82 -23.61
C ALA A 15 -58.23 1.64 -22.91
N ALA A 16 -57.51 0.74 -22.29
CA ALA A 16 -58.06 -0.20 -21.30
C ALA A 16 -56.94 -0.97 -20.60
N VAL A 17 -56.25 -0.36 -19.69
CA VAL A 17 -55.70 -1.03 -18.49
C VAL A 17 -55.31 0.06 -17.47
N ALA A 18 -56.25 0.43 -16.67
CA ALA A 18 -56.00 1.23 -15.47
C ALA A 18 -56.69 0.52 -14.29
N ALA A 19 -56.02 -0.47 -13.74
CA ALA A 19 -56.18 -0.95 -12.35
C ALA A 19 -55.31 -2.23 -12.20
N ALA A 20 -54.01 -2.08 -12.05
CA ALA A 20 -53.17 -3.14 -11.54
C ALA A 20 -52.23 -2.52 -10.49
N ALA A 21 -52.25 -3.13 -9.33
CA ALA A 21 -51.62 -2.78 -8.09
C ALA A 21 -50.21 -2.17 -8.29
N VAL A 22 -49.98 -1.02 -7.64
CA VAL A 22 -48.63 -0.49 -7.39
C VAL A 22 -47.88 -1.54 -6.57
N PRO A 23 -46.84 -2.16 -7.08
CA PRO A 23 -45.98 -2.97 -6.25
C PRO A 23 -45.30 -2.04 -5.26
N LEU A 24 -45.46 -2.33 -3.98
CA LEU A 24 -44.68 -1.74 -2.91
C LEU A 24 -43.23 -1.80 -3.35
N VAL A 25 -42.63 -0.63 -3.61
CA VAL A 25 -41.16 -0.52 -3.78
C VAL A 25 -40.57 -1.01 -2.49
N SER A 26 -40.16 -2.27 -2.52
CA SER A 26 -39.29 -2.83 -1.50
C SER A 26 -38.08 -1.93 -1.47
N THR A 27 -37.90 -1.16 -0.41
CA THR A 27 -36.71 -0.41 -0.14
C THR A 27 -35.60 -1.44 -0.03
N SER A 28 -34.93 -1.70 -1.15
CA SER A 28 -33.69 -2.48 -1.19
C SER A 28 -32.73 -1.74 -0.27
N ARG A 29 -32.59 -2.26 0.94
CA ARG A 29 -31.54 -1.85 1.85
C ARG A 29 -30.26 -2.00 1.08
N ALA A 30 -29.58 -0.89 0.77
CA ALA A 30 -28.30 -0.91 0.11
C ALA A 30 -27.43 -1.89 0.87
N GLN A 31 -27.16 -3.06 0.29
CA GLN A 31 -26.16 -3.97 0.80
C GLN A 31 -24.87 -3.19 0.69
N THR A 32 -24.34 -2.78 1.82
CA THR A 32 -22.96 -2.33 1.92
C THR A 32 -22.14 -3.54 1.52
N THR A 33 -21.71 -3.59 0.28
CA THR A 33 -20.78 -4.60 -0.20
C THR A 33 -19.49 -4.33 0.55
N THR A 34 -19.24 -5.06 1.61
CA THR A 34 -17.93 -5.07 2.28
C THR A 34 -16.95 -5.57 1.25
N VAL A 35 -15.98 -4.75 0.91
CA VAL A 35 -14.88 -5.12 0.01
C VAL A 35 -14.15 -6.28 0.69
N SER A 36 -13.93 -7.39 -0.01
CA SER A 36 -13.27 -8.55 0.59
C SER A 36 -11.81 -8.23 0.92
N GLU A 37 -11.23 -8.91 1.91
CA GLU A 37 -9.83 -8.74 2.28
C GLU A 37 -8.88 -9.01 1.10
N GLU A 38 -9.19 -9.99 0.24
CA GLU A 38 -8.41 -10.28 -0.97
C GLU A 38 -8.46 -9.15 -1.99
N ASP A 39 -9.60 -8.45 -2.08
CA ASP A 39 -9.77 -7.33 -2.98
C ASP A 39 -8.95 -6.11 -2.59
N LEU A 40 -8.54 -5.95 -1.33
CA LEU A 40 -7.76 -4.80 -0.86
C LEU A 40 -6.25 -4.98 -1.07
N ALA A 41 -5.74 -6.23 -1.01
CA ALA A 41 -4.31 -6.54 -0.94
C ALA A 41 -3.47 -6.05 -2.13
N TYR A 42 -4.05 -6.02 -3.32
CA TYR A 42 -3.35 -5.66 -4.57
C TYR A 42 -3.89 -4.38 -5.21
N ARG A 43 -4.68 -3.60 -4.46
CA ARG A 43 -5.13 -2.30 -4.94
C ARG A 43 -4.01 -1.28 -4.90
N SER A 44 -4.01 -0.38 -5.86
CA SER A 44 -3.11 0.76 -5.86
C SER A 44 -3.40 1.71 -4.69
N ALA A 45 -2.40 2.48 -4.25
CA ALA A 45 -2.59 3.49 -3.21
C ALA A 45 -3.67 4.52 -3.57
N THR A 46 -3.83 4.84 -4.86
CA THR A 46 -4.88 5.74 -5.35
C THR A 46 -6.28 5.15 -5.14
N GLU A 47 -6.47 3.86 -5.44
CA GLU A 47 -7.74 3.17 -5.19
C GLU A 47 -8.03 3.09 -3.69
N LEU A 48 -7.04 2.73 -2.87
CA LEU A 48 -7.18 2.69 -1.41
C LEU A 48 -7.52 4.06 -0.84
N SER A 49 -6.84 5.13 -1.28
CA SER A 49 -7.17 6.51 -0.89
C SER A 49 -8.61 6.88 -1.25
N THR A 50 -9.08 6.43 -2.41
CA THR A 50 -10.46 6.64 -2.84
C THR A 50 -11.46 5.90 -1.93
N LEU A 51 -11.16 4.64 -1.56
CA LEU A 51 -12.00 3.87 -0.64
C LEU A 51 -12.07 4.52 0.74
N LEU A 52 -10.93 4.98 1.28
CA LEU A 52 -10.86 5.72 2.54
C LEU A 52 -11.71 7.02 2.49
N ALA A 53 -11.55 7.82 1.42
CA ALA A 53 -12.30 9.05 1.22
C ALA A 53 -13.81 8.82 1.11
N GLN A 54 -14.22 7.68 0.53
CA GLN A 54 -15.62 7.26 0.39
C GLN A 54 -16.16 6.53 1.65
N LYS A 55 -15.34 6.33 2.68
CA LYS A 55 -15.68 5.55 3.89
C LYS A 55 -16.09 4.10 3.58
N LYS A 56 -15.55 3.52 2.50
CA LYS A 56 -15.76 2.12 2.11
C LYS A 56 -14.71 1.19 2.73
N ALA A 57 -13.65 1.75 3.27
CA ALA A 57 -12.66 1.10 4.10
C ALA A 57 -12.18 2.12 5.14
N SER A 58 -11.61 1.64 6.24
CA SER A 58 -10.90 2.44 7.23
C SER A 58 -9.39 2.20 7.15
N SER A 59 -8.61 3.12 7.68
CA SER A 59 -7.16 2.96 7.77
C SER A 59 -6.78 1.77 8.65
N ILE A 60 -7.54 1.52 9.72
CA ILE A 60 -7.34 0.35 10.58
C ILE A 60 -7.58 -0.94 9.79
N GLU A 61 -8.66 -1.06 9.02
CA GLU A 61 -8.90 -2.26 8.20
C GLU A 61 -7.78 -2.53 7.21
N LEU A 62 -7.26 -1.49 6.54
CA LEU A 62 -6.11 -1.62 5.63
C LEU A 62 -4.84 -2.06 6.37
N LEU A 63 -4.58 -1.52 7.55
CA LEU A 63 -3.43 -1.88 8.37
C LEU A 63 -3.53 -3.33 8.87
N GLU A 64 -4.67 -3.74 9.41
CA GLU A 64 -4.90 -5.11 9.90
C GLU A 64 -4.72 -6.14 8.79
N GLN A 65 -5.20 -5.83 7.60
CA GLN A 65 -4.97 -6.69 6.44
C GLN A 65 -3.48 -6.79 6.10
N SER A 66 -2.76 -5.67 6.11
CA SER A 66 -1.31 -5.65 5.88
C SER A 66 -0.58 -6.52 6.91
N ILE A 67 -0.89 -6.35 8.19
CA ILE A 67 -0.30 -7.12 9.30
C ILE A 67 -0.59 -8.61 9.14
N LYS A 68 -1.85 -8.99 8.91
CA LYS A 68 -2.26 -10.39 8.71
C LYS A 68 -1.50 -11.05 7.57
N ARG A 69 -1.30 -10.35 6.45
CA ARG A 69 -0.51 -10.87 5.31
C ARG A 69 0.97 -11.00 5.67
N ILE A 70 1.54 -10.01 6.34
CA ILE A 70 2.93 -10.07 6.83
C ILE A 70 3.10 -11.27 7.77
N GLU A 71 2.24 -11.45 8.75
CA GLU A 71 2.32 -12.58 9.68
C GLU A 71 2.18 -13.94 9.00
N THR A 72 1.35 -14.01 7.95
CA THR A 72 1.11 -15.26 7.22
C THR A 72 2.25 -15.62 6.28
N PHE A 73 2.80 -14.69 5.52
CA PHE A 73 3.70 -14.99 4.41
C PHE A 73 5.16 -14.59 4.67
N ASP A 74 5.39 -13.58 5.50
CA ASP A 74 6.73 -13.03 5.72
C ASP A 74 7.70 -14.00 6.45
N PRO A 75 7.28 -14.98 7.24
CA PRO A 75 8.18 -16.03 7.74
C PRO A 75 8.95 -16.78 6.65
N ARG A 76 8.44 -16.78 5.41
CA ARG A 76 9.08 -17.42 4.25
C ARG A 76 9.76 -16.41 3.32
N ILE A 77 9.27 -15.17 3.28
CA ILE A 77 9.77 -14.12 2.39
C ILE A 77 10.86 -13.30 3.09
N ASN A 78 10.67 -12.98 4.39
CA ASN A 78 11.60 -12.23 5.23
C ASN A 78 11.92 -10.84 4.68
N VAL A 79 10.89 -10.06 4.40
CA VAL A 79 11.06 -8.71 3.85
C VAL A 79 10.82 -7.60 4.87
N VAL A 80 9.85 -7.73 5.80
CA VAL A 80 9.56 -6.71 6.83
C VAL A 80 10.37 -7.04 8.09
N VAL A 81 11.62 -6.59 8.11
CA VAL A 81 12.61 -6.99 9.11
C VAL A 81 12.60 -6.14 10.39
N VAL A 82 12.02 -4.94 10.33
CA VAL A 82 11.75 -4.09 11.50
C VAL A 82 10.27 -3.77 11.50
N ARG A 83 9.53 -4.33 12.46
CA ARG A 83 8.08 -4.15 12.58
C ARG A 83 7.77 -3.06 13.60
N ASP A 84 6.78 -2.22 13.28
CA ASP A 84 6.34 -1.09 14.11
C ASP A 84 4.81 -1.03 14.19
N PHE A 85 4.20 -2.17 14.44
CA PHE A 85 2.76 -2.32 14.35
C PHE A 85 2.00 -1.48 15.39
N ASP A 86 2.52 -1.34 16.61
CA ASP A 86 1.87 -0.56 17.66
C ASP A 86 1.73 0.92 17.27
N ARG A 87 2.83 1.56 16.82
CA ARG A 87 2.76 2.95 16.37
C ARG A 87 1.95 3.10 15.07
N ALA A 88 1.97 2.08 14.20
CA ALA A 88 1.13 2.05 13.01
C ALA A 88 -0.36 2.00 13.37
N HIS A 89 -0.76 1.23 14.39
CA HIS A 89 -2.13 1.22 14.90
C HIS A 89 -2.58 2.59 15.39
N ASP A 90 -1.73 3.27 16.17
CA ASP A 90 -2.06 4.61 16.67
C ASP A 90 -2.18 5.62 15.51
N ALA A 91 -1.28 5.54 14.52
CA ALA A 91 -1.33 6.39 13.34
C ALA A 91 -2.59 6.11 12.49
N ALA A 92 -2.97 4.85 12.30
CA ALA A 92 -4.18 4.48 11.56
C ALA A 92 -5.46 4.95 12.26
N LYS A 93 -5.56 4.81 13.60
CA LYS A 93 -6.66 5.35 14.39
C LYS A 93 -6.76 6.88 14.28
N ALA A 94 -5.62 7.57 14.29
CA ALA A 94 -5.57 9.03 14.11
C ALA A 94 -6.02 9.43 12.70
N ALA A 95 -5.59 8.67 11.67
CA ALA A 95 -6.00 8.87 10.29
C ALA A 95 -7.52 8.68 10.11
N ASP A 96 -8.11 7.65 10.70
CA ASP A 96 -9.57 7.42 10.64
C ASP A 96 -10.36 8.57 11.28
N LYS A 97 -9.87 9.10 12.42
CA LYS A 97 -10.46 10.29 13.05
C LYS A 97 -10.37 11.53 12.13
N ALA A 98 -9.23 11.73 11.48
CA ALA A 98 -9.02 12.85 10.54
C ALA A 98 -9.93 12.72 9.31
N LEU A 99 -10.00 11.51 8.71
CA LEU A 99 -10.93 11.20 7.61
C LEU A 99 -12.40 11.43 8.01
N GLY A 100 -12.76 11.06 9.25
CA GLY A 100 -14.08 11.30 9.83
C GLY A 100 -14.45 12.79 9.87
N ARG A 101 -13.50 13.68 10.17
CA ARG A 101 -13.64 15.15 10.15
C ARG A 101 -13.62 15.76 8.74
N GLY A 102 -13.41 14.95 7.71
CA GLY A 102 -13.33 15.42 6.33
C GLY A 102 -11.94 15.91 5.90
N GLU A 103 -10.90 15.69 6.71
CA GLU A 103 -9.53 16.03 6.33
C GLU A 103 -9.07 15.21 5.12
N ARG A 104 -8.19 15.80 4.31
CA ARG A 104 -7.63 15.16 3.12
C ARG A 104 -6.15 15.48 3.03
N GLN A 105 -5.34 14.43 2.96
CA GLN A 105 -3.89 14.50 2.70
C GLN A 105 -3.56 13.42 1.67
N PRO A 106 -2.47 13.57 0.90
CA PRO A 106 -2.18 12.68 -0.22
C PRO A 106 -2.07 11.19 0.14
N LEU A 107 -1.61 10.87 1.36
CA LEU A 107 -1.39 9.50 1.84
C LEU A 107 -2.17 9.20 3.13
N LEU A 108 -3.17 10.01 3.48
CA LEU A 108 -3.88 9.89 4.76
C LEU A 108 -4.47 8.49 4.94
N GLY A 109 -3.91 7.76 5.92
CA GLY A 109 -4.37 6.44 6.30
C GLY A 109 -3.87 5.29 5.42
N ILE A 110 -2.95 5.54 4.48
CA ILE A 110 -2.38 4.50 3.62
C ILE A 110 -1.23 3.78 4.35
N PRO A 111 -1.33 2.45 4.60
CA PRO A 111 -0.23 1.66 5.13
C PRO A 111 0.90 1.55 4.11
N MET A 112 2.14 1.72 4.58
CA MET A 112 3.32 1.55 3.75
C MET A 112 4.53 1.10 4.55
N THR A 113 5.55 0.63 3.83
CA THR A 113 6.86 0.32 4.38
C THR A 113 7.91 1.29 3.86
N VAL A 114 9.05 1.33 4.53
CA VAL A 114 10.22 2.11 4.09
C VAL A 114 11.47 1.23 4.12
N LYS A 115 12.38 1.46 3.21
CA LYS A 115 13.66 0.75 3.18
C LYS A 115 14.44 0.98 4.48
N GLU A 116 15.09 -0.06 4.98
CA GLU A 116 15.73 -0.07 6.31
C GLU A 116 16.77 1.05 6.50
N GLN A 117 17.43 1.50 5.45
CA GLN A 117 18.41 2.60 5.51
C GLN A 117 17.82 3.95 5.96
N TYR A 118 16.52 4.18 5.81
CA TYR A 118 15.92 5.46 6.21
C TYR A 118 15.74 5.52 7.72
N ASN A 119 16.15 6.63 8.32
CA ASN A 119 15.88 6.89 9.72
C ASN A 119 14.37 6.98 9.95
N VAL A 120 13.90 6.15 10.86
CA VAL A 120 12.61 6.26 11.53
C VAL A 120 12.91 6.35 13.01
N ALA A 121 12.59 7.45 13.65
CA ALA A 121 12.96 7.74 15.04
C ALA A 121 12.65 6.57 15.98
N GLY A 122 13.64 6.12 16.73
CA GLY A 122 13.55 5.01 17.70
C GLY A 122 13.61 3.61 17.09
N LEU A 123 13.56 3.44 15.76
CA LEU A 123 13.71 2.13 15.12
C LEU A 123 15.16 1.85 14.71
N PRO A 124 15.58 0.57 14.68
CA PRO A 124 16.89 0.22 14.15
C PRO A 124 17.10 0.75 12.73
N THR A 125 18.29 1.31 12.47
CA THR A 125 18.73 1.71 11.13
C THR A 125 20.17 1.29 10.97
N THR A 126 20.39 0.14 10.38
CA THR A 126 21.67 -0.59 10.45
C THR A 126 22.44 -0.58 9.14
N TRP A 127 21.75 -0.29 8.01
CA TRP A 127 22.29 -0.49 6.66
C TRP A 127 22.75 -1.93 6.42
N GLY A 128 22.18 -2.90 7.15
CA GLY A 128 22.59 -4.29 7.11
C GLY A 128 23.98 -4.56 7.68
N LEU A 129 24.57 -3.62 8.40
CA LEU A 129 25.92 -3.74 8.98
C LEU A 129 25.83 -4.08 10.47
N SER A 130 26.42 -5.20 10.88
CA SER A 130 26.41 -5.69 12.26
C SER A 130 26.98 -4.68 13.27
N ALA A 131 27.90 -3.81 12.82
CA ALA A 131 28.44 -2.75 13.65
C ALA A 131 27.37 -1.73 14.14
N PHE A 132 26.27 -1.58 13.40
CA PHE A 132 25.18 -0.66 13.70
C PHE A 132 23.91 -1.35 14.18
N LYS A 133 23.94 -2.65 14.51
CA LYS A 133 22.74 -3.42 14.89
C LYS A 133 21.91 -2.79 16.02
N ASP A 134 22.55 -2.07 16.92
CA ASP A 134 21.93 -1.45 18.07
C ASP A 134 21.68 0.07 17.89
N TRP A 135 22.08 0.62 16.74
CA TRP A 135 21.91 2.04 16.48
C TRP A 135 20.45 2.38 16.15
N ARG A 136 19.94 3.41 16.80
CA ARG A 136 18.59 3.93 16.60
C ARG A 136 18.64 5.45 16.49
N PRO A 137 18.21 6.03 15.37
CA PRO A 137 18.12 7.47 15.21
C PRO A 137 17.11 8.08 16.17
N THR A 138 17.38 9.29 16.62
CA THR A 138 16.46 10.10 17.43
C THR A 138 15.47 10.87 16.59
N GLU A 139 15.72 11.02 15.29
CA GLU A 139 14.90 11.79 14.36
C GLU A 139 14.57 10.98 13.10
N ASP A 140 13.43 11.29 12.50
CA ASP A 140 13.07 10.76 11.19
C ASP A 140 13.97 11.36 10.10
N SER A 141 14.25 10.59 9.06
CA SER A 141 14.78 11.16 7.81
C SER A 141 13.80 12.17 7.22
N VAL A 142 14.32 13.14 6.46
CA VAL A 142 13.46 14.16 5.83
C VAL A 142 12.36 13.53 4.97
N ALA A 143 12.68 12.46 4.26
CA ALA A 143 11.69 11.75 3.45
C ALA A 143 10.60 11.09 4.32
N VAL A 144 10.98 10.40 5.39
CA VAL A 144 10.05 9.76 6.33
C VAL A 144 9.16 10.79 7.01
N ALA A 145 9.73 11.91 7.49
CA ALA A 145 8.96 13.00 8.09
C ALA A 145 7.90 13.56 7.13
N ARG A 146 8.26 13.70 5.84
CA ARG A 146 7.31 14.15 4.80
C ARG A 146 6.22 13.13 4.50
N LEU A 147 6.54 11.84 4.48
CA LEU A 147 5.54 10.77 4.32
C LEU A 147 4.55 10.76 5.48
N LYS A 148 5.03 10.85 6.72
CA LYS A 148 4.18 10.99 7.90
C LYS A 148 3.31 12.25 7.87
N ALA A 149 3.88 13.40 7.48
CA ALA A 149 3.14 14.65 7.30
C ALA A 149 2.09 14.57 6.18
N ALA A 150 2.30 13.73 5.16
CA ALA A 150 1.31 13.42 4.13
C ALA A 150 0.23 12.43 4.60
N GLY A 151 0.31 11.93 5.85
CA GLY A 151 -0.67 11.06 6.48
C GLY A 151 -0.40 9.56 6.29
N ALA A 152 0.77 9.17 5.80
CA ALA A 152 1.13 7.75 5.63
C ALA A 152 1.24 7.03 6.97
N VAL A 153 0.80 5.78 7.01
CA VAL A 153 0.92 4.87 8.15
C VAL A 153 2.10 3.94 7.90
N ILE A 154 3.27 4.28 8.48
CA ILE A 154 4.48 3.47 8.33
C ILE A 154 4.42 2.30 9.30
N LEU A 155 4.32 1.07 8.79
CA LEU A 155 4.14 -0.13 9.60
C LEU A 155 5.45 -0.91 9.86
N GLY A 156 6.53 -0.52 9.18
CA GLY A 156 7.81 -1.18 9.36
C GLY A 156 8.83 -0.83 8.29
N LYS A 157 10.00 -1.48 8.40
CA LYS A 157 11.12 -1.27 7.47
C LYS A 157 11.48 -2.58 6.76
N THR A 158 11.87 -2.45 5.50
CA THR A 158 12.17 -3.58 4.63
C THR A 158 13.66 -3.83 4.51
N ASN A 159 14.02 -5.10 4.34
CA ASN A 159 15.40 -5.58 4.33
C ASN A 159 16.28 -4.93 3.25
N VAL A 160 17.57 -4.93 3.52
CA VAL A 160 18.63 -4.39 2.66
C VAL A 160 19.83 -5.32 2.66
N PRO A 161 20.72 -5.31 1.65
CA PRO A 161 22.03 -5.93 1.75
C PRO A 161 22.97 -5.09 2.63
N ALA A 162 24.04 -5.71 3.10
CA ALA A 162 25.09 -5.03 3.85
C ALA A 162 25.63 -3.82 3.05
N ALA A 163 25.69 -2.66 3.69
CA ALA A 163 26.10 -1.39 3.08
C ALA A 163 25.36 -1.02 1.78
N LEU A 164 24.20 -1.61 1.51
CA LEU A 164 23.39 -1.45 0.29
C LEU A 164 24.13 -1.85 -1.01
N GLY A 165 25.20 -2.64 -0.90
CA GLY A 165 26.16 -2.88 -1.97
C GLY A 165 25.75 -3.94 -3.00
N GLU A 166 24.67 -4.71 -2.75
CA GLU A 166 24.31 -5.89 -3.54
C GLU A 166 22.90 -5.79 -4.14
N TRP A 167 22.67 -6.60 -5.19
CA TRP A 167 21.34 -6.84 -5.76
C TRP A 167 20.65 -8.08 -5.17
N GLN A 168 21.08 -8.51 -4.00
CA GLN A 168 20.41 -9.47 -3.15
C GLN A 168 20.21 -8.84 -1.78
N SER A 169 18.98 -8.67 -1.33
CA SER A 169 18.65 -8.15 0.00
C SER A 169 18.97 -9.20 1.07
N PHE A 170 20.23 -9.22 1.50
CA PHE A 170 20.81 -10.16 2.48
C PHE A 170 21.80 -9.43 3.38
N ASN A 171 21.75 -9.74 4.68
CA ASN A 171 22.77 -9.35 5.66
C ASN A 171 22.74 -10.26 6.89
N ASP A 172 23.80 -10.18 7.72
CA ASP A 172 23.96 -11.05 8.89
C ASP A 172 23.02 -10.70 10.06
N ILE A 173 22.34 -9.54 10.03
CA ILE A 173 21.40 -9.14 11.09
C ILE A 173 20.02 -9.74 10.84
N TYR A 174 19.53 -9.64 9.61
CA TYR A 174 18.15 -9.94 9.26
C TYR A 174 17.99 -11.17 8.35
N GLY A 175 19.10 -11.67 7.77
CA GLY A 175 19.06 -12.78 6.80
C GLY A 175 18.64 -12.33 5.39
N THR A 176 18.15 -13.29 4.61
CA THR A 176 17.84 -13.13 3.18
C THR A 176 16.36 -12.85 2.96
N THR A 177 16.06 -11.90 2.08
CA THR A 177 14.73 -11.71 1.52
C THR A 177 14.59 -12.55 0.26
N ASN A 178 13.58 -13.43 0.24
CA ASN A 178 13.27 -14.31 -0.87
C ASN A 178 12.28 -13.65 -1.84
N ASN A 179 12.30 -14.07 -3.10
CA ASN A 179 11.33 -13.61 -4.09
C ASN A 179 9.95 -14.27 -3.81
N PRO A 180 8.86 -13.50 -3.70
CA PRO A 180 7.53 -14.06 -3.43
C PRO A 180 7.01 -15.04 -4.50
N TRP A 181 7.48 -14.89 -5.75
CA TRP A 181 7.07 -15.76 -6.86
C TRP A 181 7.80 -17.10 -6.86
N ASP A 182 9.06 -17.11 -6.41
CA ASP A 182 9.89 -18.30 -6.30
C ASP A 182 10.90 -18.09 -5.16
N LEU A 183 10.65 -18.74 -4.03
CA LEU A 183 11.46 -18.58 -2.82
C LEU A 183 12.93 -19.01 -2.96
N THR A 184 13.31 -19.67 -4.05
CA THR A 184 14.67 -20.06 -4.35
C THR A 184 15.44 -18.98 -5.12
N ARG A 185 14.76 -17.91 -5.52
CA ARG A 185 15.33 -16.80 -6.31
C ARG A 185 15.49 -15.54 -5.48
N THR A 186 16.39 -14.69 -5.97
CA THR A 186 16.56 -13.35 -5.38
C THR A 186 15.33 -12.47 -5.61
N SER A 187 14.95 -11.69 -4.60
CA SER A 187 13.99 -10.59 -4.74
C SER A 187 14.60 -9.35 -5.40
N GLY A 188 15.90 -9.34 -5.64
CA GLY A 188 16.65 -8.15 -5.98
C GLY A 188 17.08 -7.34 -4.77
N GLY A 189 17.74 -6.23 -5.04
CA GLY A 189 18.32 -5.32 -4.04
C GLY A 189 18.73 -3.97 -4.66
N SER A 190 19.11 -3.08 -3.85
CA SER A 190 19.24 -3.10 -2.39
C SER A 190 17.95 -2.74 -1.63
N THR A 191 16.79 -2.66 -2.29
CA THR A 191 15.47 -2.43 -1.66
C THR A 191 14.67 -3.72 -1.63
N GLY A 192 14.59 -4.38 -0.47
CA GLY A 192 13.76 -5.58 -0.29
C GLY A 192 12.26 -5.32 -0.49
N GLY A 193 11.81 -4.10 -0.31
CA GLY A 193 10.40 -3.70 -0.35
C GLY A 193 9.64 -4.03 -1.64
N ALA A 194 10.32 -4.28 -2.76
CA ALA A 194 9.65 -4.80 -3.95
C ALA A 194 8.98 -6.16 -3.69
N ALA A 195 9.58 -6.99 -2.82
CA ALA A 195 8.95 -8.23 -2.37
C ALA A 195 7.71 -7.98 -1.50
N ALA A 196 7.71 -6.92 -0.66
CA ALA A 196 6.53 -6.54 0.12
C ALA A 196 5.35 -6.12 -0.77
N LEU A 197 5.62 -5.35 -1.84
CA LEU A 197 4.62 -4.98 -2.84
C LEU A 197 4.09 -6.23 -3.59
N ALA A 198 4.97 -7.09 -4.06
CA ALA A 198 4.59 -8.29 -4.82
C ALA A 198 3.81 -9.31 -3.96
N ALA A 199 4.10 -9.37 -2.66
CA ALA A 199 3.35 -10.19 -1.71
C ALA A 199 2.01 -9.55 -1.27
N GLY A 200 1.71 -8.33 -1.72
CA GLY A 200 0.49 -7.61 -1.39
C GLY A 200 0.42 -7.18 0.07
N TYR A 201 1.56 -6.92 0.72
CA TYR A 201 1.57 -6.43 2.11
C TYR A 201 1.18 -4.95 2.17
N VAL A 202 1.65 -4.17 1.24
CA VAL A 202 1.42 -2.74 1.12
C VAL A 202 1.30 -2.33 -0.34
N SER A 203 0.71 -1.18 -0.59
CA SER A 203 0.59 -0.60 -1.94
C SER A 203 1.70 0.40 -2.27
N LEU A 204 2.48 0.82 -1.28
CA LEU A 204 3.59 1.75 -1.41
C LEU A 204 4.80 1.32 -0.58
N GLU A 205 5.97 1.56 -1.13
CA GLU A 205 7.26 1.39 -0.46
C GLU A 205 8.19 2.55 -0.79
N MET A 206 8.88 3.06 0.23
CA MET A 206 9.92 4.08 0.03
C MET A 206 11.29 3.41 -0.09
N GLY A 207 11.80 3.30 -1.31
CA GLY A 207 13.13 2.77 -1.62
C GLY A 207 14.17 3.85 -1.90
N SER A 208 15.41 3.42 -2.20
CA SER A 208 16.46 4.27 -2.74
C SER A 208 17.16 3.58 -3.91
N ASP A 209 17.71 4.35 -4.85
CA ASP A 209 18.34 3.81 -6.06
C ASP A 209 19.56 4.63 -6.46
N LEU A 210 20.73 4.17 -6.10
CA LEU A 210 22.00 4.69 -6.59
C LEU A 210 22.43 3.97 -7.89
N GLY A 211 22.43 2.63 -7.87
CA GLY A 211 22.87 1.78 -8.97
C GLY A 211 21.84 0.75 -9.44
N GLY A 212 20.53 1.06 -9.36
CA GLY A 212 19.45 0.14 -9.75
C GLY A 212 18.58 -0.33 -8.59
N SER A 213 18.82 0.13 -7.37
CA SER A 213 18.26 -0.47 -6.14
C SER A 213 16.75 -0.27 -5.91
N ILE A 214 16.03 0.46 -6.75
CA ILE A 214 14.57 0.41 -6.88
C ILE A 214 14.20 -0.42 -8.12
N ARG A 215 14.84 -0.14 -9.25
CA ARG A 215 14.48 -0.68 -10.56
C ARG A 215 14.76 -2.17 -10.70
N VAL A 216 15.90 -2.65 -10.18
CA VAL A 216 16.27 -4.07 -10.22
C VAL A 216 15.31 -4.93 -9.41
N PRO A 217 15.07 -4.66 -8.10
CA PRO A 217 14.10 -5.46 -7.36
C PRO A 217 12.67 -5.31 -7.89
N ALA A 218 12.27 -4.15 -8.40
CA ALA A 218 10.97 -3.99 -9.05
C ALA A 218 10.82 -4.91 -10.28
N HIS A 219 11.87 -5.02 -11.12
CA HIS A 219 11.89 -5.93 -12.25
C HIS A 219 11.80 -7.40 -11.79
N PHE A 220 12.59 -7.80 -10.80
CA PHE A 220 12.61 -9.19 -10.32
C PHE A 220 11.32 -9.63 -9.62
N CYS A 221 10.64 -8.70 -8.96
CA CYS A 221 9.36 -8.97 -8.28
C CYS A 221 8.13 -8.62 -9.12
N GLY A 222 8.29 -8.09 -10.35
CA GLY A 222 7.17 -7.79 -11.23
C GLY A 222 6.29 -6.62 -10.77
N VAL A 223 6.89 -5.61 -10.12
CA VAL A 223 6.18 -4.42 -9.61
C VAL A 223 6.70 -3.14 -10.25
N CYS A 224 5.97 -2.04 -10.10
CA CYS A 224 6.40 -0.73 -10.61
C CYS A 224 7.47 -0.13 -9.71
N GLY A 225 8.63 0.22 -10.29
CA GLY A 225 9.72 0.92 -9.62
C GLY A 225 9.97 2.29 -10.26
N HIS A 226 9.78 3.36 -9.49
CA HIS A 226 10.05 4.74 -9.95
C HIS A 226 11.27 5.32 -9.24
N LYS A 227 12.30 5.64 -10.02
CA LYS A 227 13.45 6.41 -9.55
C LYS A 227 13.29 7.85 -10.03
N PRO A 228 13.04 8.82 -9.12
CA PRO A 228 12.92 10.22 -9.49
C PRO A 228 14.26 10.81 -9.97
N SER A 229 14.20 11.97 -10.58
CA SER A 229 15.39 12.75 -10.94
C SER A 229 16.21 13.08 -9.69
N ARG A 230 17.52 13.19 -9.88
CA ARG A 230 18.46 13.53 -8.79
C ARG A 230 18.03 14.83 -8.10
N SER A 231 18.16 14.86 -6.79
CA SER A 231 17.87 16.00 -5.92
C SER A 231 16.39 16.38 -5.73
N LEU A 232 15.44 15.64 -6.29
CA LEU A 232 14.01 15.83 -5.97
C LEU A 232 13.65 15.35 -4.56
N VAL A 233 14.26 14.26 -4.11
CA VAL A 233 14.08 13.70 -2.77
C VAL A 233 15.35 14.01 -1.94
N PRO A 234 15.21 14.66 -0.77
CA PRO A 234 16.34 14.96 0.10
C PRO A 234 16.98 13.71 0.70
N TRP A 235 18.28 13.73 0.93
CA TRP A 235 19.06 12.61 1.49
C TRP A 235 19.19 12.67 3.03
N GLY A 236 18.74 13.72 3.70
CA GLY A 236 18.89 13.86 5.16
C GLY A 236 18.27 12.67 5.91
N GLY A 237 19.08 12.01 6.75
CA GLY A 237 18.69 10.83 7.51
C GLY A 237 18.53 9.54 6.69
N ALA A 238 19.15 9.49 5.51
CA ALA A 238 19.27 8.28 4.69
C ALA A 238 20.74 7.97 4.35
N GLN A 239 21.65 8.59 5.07
CA GLN A 239 23.11 8.41 4.98
C GLN A 239 23.57 7.44 6.08
N PHE A 240 24.80 6.97 5.97
CA PHE A 240 25.43 6.19 7.04
C PHE A 240 25.31 6.90 8.38
N PRO A 241 25.11 6.12 9.46
CA PRO A 241 25.14 6.65 10.83
C PRO A 241 26.44 7.34 11.17
#